data_709de969095c5eebdba4fe0b7ec7c136
#
_entry.id   709de969095c5eebdba4fe0b7ec7c136
#
_cell.length_a   1.000
_cell.length_b   1.000
_cell.length_c   1.000
_cell.angle_alpha   90.00
_cell.angle_beta   90.00
_cell.angle_gamma   90.00
#
_symmetry.space_group_name_H-M   'P 1'
#
loop_
_entity.id
_entity.type
_entity.pdbx_description
1 polymer ?
#
loop_
_entity_poly.entity_id
_entity_poly.type
_entity_poly.pdbx_seq_one_letter_code
_entity_poly.pdbx_strand_id
1 'polypeptide(L)'
;GGIAHFEQLRLFFESSLVRYAAENATDEQISLLSKALEINGQSLDDNAQFIRSDVDFHRVLAEIPGNPIFMATHVALLDWLIAARPKVSEQELHHHNNVSFQEHIAIFNAIRDRDPDEADRALQTHLKSVSATWRALGKSKKSAK
;
A
#
# COMPACT_ATOMS: atom_id res chain seq x y z
N GLY A 1 12.95 10.28 -13.10
CA GLY A 1 11.83 10.87 -13.72
C GLY A 1 10.61 11.09 -12.86
N GLY A 2 9.45 11.21 -13.54
CA GLY A 2 8.16 11.50 -12.91
C GLY A 2 7.73 10.50 -11.87
N ILE A 3 8.05 9.20 -12.05
CA ILE A 3 7.64 8.15 -11.12
C ILE A 3 8.24 8.35 -9.72
N ALA A 4 9.50 8.79 -9.65
CA ALA A 4 10.16 9.04 -8.36
C ALA A 4 9.47 10.17 -7.58
N HIS A 5 8.96 11.18 -8.28
CA HIS A 5 8.20 12.26 -7.64
C HIS A 5 6.87 11.78 -7.07
N PHE A 6 6.16 10.90 -7.78
CA PHE A 6 4.92 10.30 -7.27
C PHE A 6 5.19 9.38 -6.09
N GLU A 7 6.27 8.60 -6.13
CA GLU A 7 6.66 7.75 -5.00
C GLU A 7 6.98 8.60 -3.76
N GLN A 8 7.65 9.72 -3.93
CA GLN A 8 7.95 10.64 -2.82
C GLN A 8 6.67 11.25 -2.25
N LEU A 9 5.75 11.68 -3.11
CA LEU A 9 4.46 12.20 -2.68
C LEU A 9 3.68 11.13 -1.91
N ARG A 10 3.66 9.91 -2.42
CA ARG A 10 2.99 8.80 -1.76
C ARG A 10 3.55 8.55 -0.37
N LEU A 11 4.88 8.55 -0.25
CA LEU A 11 5.55 8.33 1.04
C LEU A 11 5.14 9.38 2.06
N PHE A 12 5.19 10.66 1.71
CA PHE A 12 4.79 11.74 2.61
C PHE A 12 3.31 11.67 2.97
N PHE A 13 2.47 11.43 1.99
CA PHE A 13 1.02 11.42 2.18
C PHE A 13 0.58 10.24 3.05
N GLU A 14 1.00 9.04 2.70
CA GLU A 14 0.59 7.84 3.44
C GLU A 14 1.26 7.75 4.81
N SER A 15 2.49 8.26 4.97
CA SER A 15 3.13 8.36 6.28
C SER A 15 2.26 9.19 7.24
N SER A 16 1.75 10.32 6.78
CA SER A 16 0.84 11.14 7.59
C SER A 16 -0.48 10.42 7.87
N LEU A 17 -1.01 9.68 6.91
CA LEU A 17 -2.26 8.94 7.08
C LEU A 17 -2.14 7.84 8.14
N VAL A 18 -1.06 7.07 8.14
CA VAL A 18 -0.90 5.98 9.12
C VAL A 18 -0.63 6.52 10.52
N ARG A 19 0.10 7.63 10.64
CA ARG A 19 0.27 8.30 11.93
C ARG A 19 -1.06 8.79 12.47
N TYR A 20 -1.85 9.44 11.64
CA TYR A 20 -3.17 9.91 12.01
C TYR A 20 -4.08 8.76 12.45
N ALA A 21 -4.05 7.65 11.68
CA ALA A 21 -4.86 6.47 12.00
C ALA A 21 -4.46 5.87 13.36
N ALA A 22 -3.18 5.75 13.65
CA ALA A 22 -2.71 5.23 14.94
C ALA A 22 -3.18 6.09 16.11
N GLU A 23 -3.21 7.40 15.93
CA GLU A 23 -3.61 8.34 16.97
C GLU A 23 -5.13 8.49 17.12
N ASN A 24 -5.89 8.43 16.00
CA ASN A 24 -7.26 8.92 15.97
C ASN A 24 -8.31 7.94 15.41
N ALA A 25 -7.91 6.81 14.81
CA ALA A 25 -8.89 5.90 14.22
C ALA A 25 -9.86 5.38 15.28
N THR A 26 -11.15 5.36 14.94
CA THR A 26 -12.16 4.73 15.79
C THR A 26 -12.04 3.21 15.74
N ASP A 27 -12.63 2.53 16.71
CA ASP A 27 -12.65 1.05 16.71
C ASP A 27 -13.34 0.51 15.44
N GLU A 28 -14.38 1.21 14.96
CA GLU A 28 -15.05 0.85 13.72
C GLU A 28 -14.13 0.98 12.51
N GLN A 29 -13.35 2.04 12.45
CA GLN A 29 -12.38 2.25 11.37
C GLN A 29 -11.26 1.21 11.41
N ILE A 30 -10.78 0.86 12.59
CA ILE A 30 -9.79 -0.23 12.74
C ILE A 30 -10.39 -1.56 12.28
N SER A 31 -11.67 -1.81 12.60
CA SER A 31 -12.37 -3.00 12.14
C SER A 31 -12.49 -3.06 10.61
N LEU A 32 -12.78 -1.93 9.97
CA LEU A 32 -12.81 -1.83 8.50
C LEU A 32 -11.44 -2.10 7.89
N LEU A 33 -10.39 -1.58 8.51
CA LEU A 33 -9.02 -1.81 8.05
C LEU A 33 -8.63 -3.30 8.20
N SER A 34 -9.02 -3.92 9.31
CA SER A 34 -8.82 -5.36 9.55
C SER A 34 -9.50 -6.21 8.47
N LYS A 35 -10.72 -5.84 8.10
CA LYS A 35 -11.48 -6.55 7.06
C LYS A 35 -10.80 -6.40 5.68
N ALA A 36 -10.36 -5.19 5.35
CA ALA A 36 -9.62 -4.96 4.10
C ALA A 36 -8.32 -5.78 4.06
N LEU A 37 -7.62 -5.88 5.18
CA LEU A 37 -6.41 -6.69 5.31
C LEU A 37 -6.71 -8.19 5.10
N GLU A 38 -7.79 -8.68 5.68
CA GLU A 38 -8.22 -10.08 5.52
C GLU A 38 -8.50 -10.41 4.06
N ILE A 39 -9.22 -9.55 3.35
CA ILE A 39 -9.51 -9.73 1.92
C ILE A 39 -8.21 -9.72 1.11
N ASN A 40 -7.27 -8.85 1.45
CA ASN A 40 -5.96 -8.80 0.81
C ASN A 40 -5.21 -10.12 0.97
N GLY A 41 -5.21 -10.70 2.17
CA GLY A 41 -4.58 -11.99 2.45
C GLY A 41 -5.23 -13.17 1.73
N GLN A 42 -6.51 -13.07 1.39
CA GLN A 42 -7.24 -14.08 0.63
C GLN A 42 -7.02 -13.96 -0.89
N SER A 43 -6.35 -12.91 -1.34
CA SER A 43 -6.23 -12.57 -2.76
C SER A 43 -4.82 -12.84 -3.33
N LEU A 44 -3.96 -13.52 -2.59
CA LEU A 44 -2.54 -13.69 -2.96
C LEU A 44 -2.35 -14.43 -4.29
N ASP A 45 -3.27 -15.32 -4.65
CA ASP A 45 -3.17 -16.17 -5.84
C ASP A 45 -3.89 -15.59 -7.07
N ASP A 46 -4.54 -14.44 -6.92
CA ASP A 46 -5.27 -13.76 -8.00
C ASP A 46 -4.79 -12.31 -8.08
N ASN A 47 -3.95 -12.01 -9.08
CA ASN A 47 -3.32 -10.69 -9.20
C ASN A 47 -4.31 -9.56 -9.35
N ALA A 48 -5.41 -9.75 -10.09
CA ALA A 48 -6.42 -8.72 -10.25
C ALA A 48 -7.12 -8.40 -8.92
N GLN A 49 -7.44 -9.43 -8.15
CA GLN A 49 -8.03 -9.28 -6.83
C GLN A 49 -7.04 -8.71 -5.83
N PHE A 50 -5.77 -9.12 -5.91
CA PHE A 50 -4.74 -8.58 -5.02
C PHE A 50 -4.58 -7.07 -5.24
N ILE A 51 -4.54 -6.62 -6.49
CA ILE A 51 -4.43 -5.18 -6.80
C ILE A 51 -5.62 -4.42 -6.22
N ARG A 52 -6.85 -4.93 -6.41
CA ARG A 52 -8.05 -4.27 -5.87
C ARG A 52 -8.02 -4.21 -4.35
N SER A 53 -7.69 -5.32 -3.69
CA SER A 53 -7.65 -5.39 -2.23
C SER A 53 -6.50 -4.56 -1.65
N ASP A 54 -5.38 -4.47 -2.34
CA ASP A 54 -4.26 -3.60 -1.98
C ASP A 54 -4.71 -2.13 -2.01
N VAL A 55 -5.35 -1.71 -3.10
CA VAL A 55 -5.91 -0.36 -3.22
C VAL A 55 -6.93 -0.10 -2.11
N ASP A 56 -7.81 -1.05 -1.83
CA ASP A 56 -8.83 -0.91 -0.79
C ASP A 56 -8.22 -0.74 0.61
N PHE A 57 -7.17 -1.48 0.93
CA PHE A 57 -6.47 -1.35 2.21
C PHE A 57 -5.94 0.08 2.39
N HIS A 58 -5.24 0.60 1.39
CA HIS A 58 -4.69 1.96 1.43
C HIS A 58 -5.80 3.02 1.41
N ARG A 59 -6.90 2.75 0.70
CA ARG A 59 -8.05 3.67 0.65
C ARG A 59 -8.71 3.84 2.02
N VAL A 60 -8.84 2.77 2.79
CA VAL A 60 -9.39 2.85 4.15
C VAL A 60 -8.55 3.80 4.99
N LEU A 61 -7.24 3.74 4.87
CA LEU A 61 -6.35 4.69 5.56
C LEU A 61 -6.63 6.14 5.16
N ALA A 62 -6.89 6.40 3.89
CA ALA A 62 -7.18 7.75 3.39
C ALA A 62 -8.56 8.24 3.82
N GLU A 63 -9.51 7.34 4.12
CA GLU A 63 -10.86 7.69 4.60
C GLU A 63 -10.87 8.10 6.08
N ILE A 64 -9.96 7.59 6.88
CA ILE A 64 -9.98 7.80 8.34
C ILE A 64 -10.02 9.27 8.75
N PRO A 65 -9.25 10.19 8.13
CA PRO A 65 -9.34 11.61 8.50
C PRO A 65 -10.68 12.28 8.19
N GLY A 66 -11.52 11.68 7.35
CA GLY A 66 -12.81 12.25 6.98
C GLY A 66 -12.72 13.47 6.07
N ASN A 67 -11.63 13.64 5.33
CA ASN A 67 -11.41 14.76 4.42
C ASN A 67 -11.55 14.29 2.97
N PRO A 68 -12.60 14.71 2.23
CA PRO A 68 -12.81 14.28 0.84
C PRO A 68 -11.64 14.60 -0.10
N ILE A 69 -10.88 15.65 0.18
CA ILE A 69 -9.72 16.03 -0.63
C ILE A 69 -8.61 14.98 -0.50
N PHE A 70 -8.42 14.41 0.69
CA PHE A 70 -7.46 13.33 0.90
C PHE A 70 -7.85 12.09 0.08
N MET A 71 -9.14 11.76 0.06
CA MET A 71 -9.64 10.65 -0.74
C MET A 71 -9.39 10.87 -2.23
N ALA A 72 -9.74 12.03 -2.74
CA ALA A 72 -9.55 12.36 -4.17
C ALA A 72 -8.07 12.32 -4.55
N THR A 73 -7.20 12.87 -3.71
CA THR A 73 -5.76 12.85 -3.92
C THR A 73 -5.22 11.42 -3.95
N HIS A 74 -5.66 10.59 -3.03
CA HIS A 74 -5.22 9.20 -2.94
C HIS A 74 -5.64 8.39 -4.16
N VAL A 75 -6.90 8.54 -4.61
CA VAL A 75 -7.41 7.86 -5.80
C VAL A 75 -6.57 8.22 -7.03
N ALA A 76 -6.34 9.52 -7.25
CA ALA A 76 -5.55 9.99 -8.40
C ALA A 76 -4.11 9.45 -8.35
N LEU A 77 -3.49 9.46 -7.18
CA LEU A 77 -2.13 8.98 -6.98
C LEU A 77 -2.02 7.48 -7.25
N LEU A 78 -2.95 6.68 -6.73
CA LEU A 78 -2.94 5.23 -6.91
C LEU A 78 -3.24 4.83 -8.36
N ASP A 79 -4.20 5.48 -9.02
CA ASP A 79 -4.50 5.22 -10.42
C ASP A 79 -3.25 5.39 -11.28
N TRP A 80 -2.49 6.46 -11.03
CA TRP A 80 -1.25 6.71 -11.74
C TRP A 80 -0.20 5.64 -11.47
N LEU A 81 -0.04 5.25 -10.20
CA LEU A 81 0.94 4.22 -9.80
C LEU A 81 0.58 2.86 -10.36
N ILE A 82 -0.70 2.49 -10.39
CA ILE A 82 -1.17 1.23 -10.97
C ILE A 82 -0.84 1.19 -12.46
N ALA A 83 -1.09 2.27 -13.19
CA ALA A 83 -0.77 2.35 -14.61
C ALA A 83 0.73 2.20 -14.88
N ALA A 84 1.58 2.57 -13.93
CA ALA A 84 3.03 2.50 -14.03
C ALA A 84 3.60 1.13 -13.59
N ARG A 85 2.77 0.20 -13.07
CA ARG A 85 3.23 -1.11 -12.61
C ARG A 85 3.90 -1.91 -13.74
N PRO A 86 5.02 -2.60 -13.45
CA PRO A 86 5.63 -3.50 -14.42
C PRO A 86 4.68 -4.67 -14.75
N LYS A 87 4.68 -5.09 -16.01
CA LYS A 87 3.99 -6.31 -16.43
C LYS A 87 4.97 -7.48 -16.32
N VAL A 88 4.71 -8.38 -15.39
CA VAL A 88 5.58 -9.51 -15.06
C VAL A 88 4.75 -10.79 -14.92
N SER A 89 5.43 -11.94 -14.81
CA SER A 89 4.75 -13.23 -14.67
C SER A 89 3.97 -13.32 -13.36
N GLU A 90 2.94 -14.19 -13.34
CA GLU A 90 2.15 -14.43 -12.13
C GLU A 90 2.97 -15.00 -10.99
N GLN A 91 3.98 -15.82 -11.28
CA GLN A 91 4.84 -16.40 -10.26
C GLN A 91 5.66 -15.34 -9.52
N GLU A 92 6.23 -14.40 -10.25
CA GLU A 92 6.98 -13.28 -9.64
C GLU A 92 6.06 -12.40 -8.81
N LEU A 93 4.84 -12.15 -9.30
CA LEU A 93 3.85 -11.35 -8.59
C LEU A 93 3.35 -12.04 -7.33
N HIS A 94 3.20 -13.38 -7.33
CA HIS A 94 2.75 -14.12 -6.15
C HIS A 94 3.72 -13.90 -4.97
N HIS A 95 5.03 -14.04 -5.22
CA HIS A 95 6.02 -13.79 -4.17
C HIS A 95 5.95 -12.34 -3.67
N HIS A 96 5.87 -11.40 -4.60
CA HIS A 96 5.74 -9.97 -4.27
C HIS A 96 4.46 -9.70 -3.47
N ASN A 97 3.33 -10.29 -3.88
CA ASN A 97 2.05 -10.13 -3.19
C ASN A 97 2.13 -10.63 -1.74
N ASN A 98 2.78 -11.77 -1.52
CA ASN A 98 2.96 -12.30 -0.17
C ASN A 98 3.79 -11.36 0.71
N VAL A 99 4.89 -10.83 0.18
CA VAL A 99 5.73 -9.85 0.89
C VAL A 99 4.92 -8.60 1.23
N SER A 100 4.19 -8.04 0.26
CA SER A 100 3.35 -6.87 0.47
C SER A 100 2.28 -7.10 1.53
N PHE A 101 1.64 -8.27 1.52
CA PHE A 101 0.65 -8.62 2.53
C PHE A 101 1.25 -8.65 3.93
N GLN A 102 2.42 -9.27 4.11
CA GLN A 102 3.11 -9.26 5.41
C GLN A 102 3.45 -7.84 5.87
N GLU A 103 3.81 -6.98 4.95
CA GLU A 103 4.09 -5.57 5.24
C GLU A 103 2.81 -4.81 5.63
N HIS A 104 1.67 -5.12 4.99
CA HIS A 104 0.36 -4.57 5.39
C HIS A 104 -0.02 -5.01 6.82
N ILE A 105 0.26 -6.25 7.19
CA ILE A 105 0.03 -6.74 8.56
C ILE A 105 0.82 -5.90 9.57
N ALA A 106 2.08 -5.60 9.28
CA ALA A 106 2.91 -4.79 10.17
C ALA A 106 2.35 -3.38 10.36
N ILE A 107 1.87 -2.76 9.28
CA ILE A 107 1.21 -1.44 9.34
C ILE A 107 -0.05 -1.51 10.20
N PHE A 108 -0.91 -2.50 9.95
CA PHE A 108 -2.15 -2.69 10.70
C PHE A 108 -1.88 -2.91 12.19
N ASN A 109 -0.93 -3.76 12.53
CA ASN A 109 -0.59 -4.05 13.93
C ASN A 109 -0.16 -2.78 14.67
N ALA A 110 0.65 -1.93 14.04
CA ALA A 110 1.10 -0.68 14.63
C ALA A 110 -0.07 0.28 14.86
N ILE A 111 -1.01 0.37 13.94
CA ILE A 111 -2.21 1.21 14.07
C ILE A 111 -3.11 0.67 15.20
N ARG A 112 -3.35 -0.64 15.23
CA ARG A 112 -4.13 -1.29 16.29
C ARG A 112 -3.52 -1.04 17.66
N ASP A 113 -2.20 -1.09 17.75
CA ASP A 113 -1.46 -0.89 18.98
C ASP A 113 -1.26 0.59 19.32
N ARG A 114 -1.82 1.48 18.51
CA ARG A 114 -1.78 2.93 18.73
C ARG A 114 -0.37 3.51 18.79
N ASP A 115 0.53 2.99 17.93
CA ASP A 115 1.92 3.40 17.85
C ASP A 115 2.20 4.13 16.53
N PRO A 116 2.10 5.48 16.49
CA PRO A 116 2.27 6.22 15.24
C PRO A 116 3.68 6.12 14.68
N ASP A 117 4.71 6.08 15.52
CA ASP A 117 6.09 5.97 15.02
C ASP A 117 6.33 4.61 14.36
N GLU A 118 5.83 3.52 14.94
CA GLU A 118 5.94 2.21 14.35
C GLU A 118 5.09 2.08 13.08
N ALA A 119 3.89 2.68 13.05
CA ALA A 119 3.05 2.70 11.87
C ALA A 119 3.77 3.37 10.70
N ASP A 120 4.41 4.51 10.96
CA ASP A 120 5.20 5.23 9.97
C ASP A 120 6.39 4.40 9.48
N ARG A 121 7.14 3.79 10.40
CA ARG A 121 8.28 2.94 10.05
C ARG A 121 7.85 1.76 9.18
N ALA A 122 6.78 1.08 9.56
CA ALA A 122 6.25 -0.06 8.81
C ALA A 122 5.79 0.37 7.40
N LEU A 123 5.12 1.53 7.29
CA LEU A 123 4.72 2.06 6.00
C LEU A 123 5.92 2.40 5.12
N GLN A 124 6.92 3.09 5.67
CA GLN A 124 8.12 3.45 4.90
C GLN A 124 8.85 2.21 4.40
N THR A 125 8.99 1.19 5.24
CA THR A 125 9.57 -0.09 4.85
C THR A 125 8.81 -0.70 3.68
N HIS A 126 7.48 -0.70 3.76
CA HIS A 126 6.60 -1.24 2.72
C HIS A 126 6.76 -0.50 1.39
N LEU A 127 6.66 0.83 1.40
CA LEU A 127 6.72 1.60 0.15
C LEU A 127 8.11 1.53 -0.50
N LYS A 128 9.17 1.50 0.29
CA LYS A 128 10.53 1.31 -0.23
C LYS A 128 10.73 -0.07 -0.83
N SER A 129 10.18 -1.10 -0.19
CA SER A 129 10.18 -2.48 -0.67
C SER A 129 9.46 -2.60 -2.01
N VAL A 130 8.27 -2.01 -2.13
CA VAL A 130 7.50 -2.00 -3.39
C VAL A 130 8.28 -1.31 -4.50
N SER A 131 8.83 -0.15 -4.24
CA SER A 131 9.61 0.60 -5.24
C SER A 131 10.84 -0.18 -5.72
N ALA A 132 11.57 -0.80 -4.79
CA ALA A 132 12.75 -1.61 -5.13
C ALA A 132 12.37 -2.82 -5.97
N THR A 133 11.28 -3.51 -5.62
CA THR A 133 10.78 -4.68 -6.35
C THR A 133 10.37 -4.30 -7.78
N TRP A 134 9.62 -3.21 -7.93
CA TRP A 134 9.19 -2.74 -9.25
C TRP A 134 10.36 -2.36 -10.15
N ARG A 135 11.40 -1.72 -9.59
CA ARG A 135 12.61 -1.40 -10.35
C ARG A 135 13.35 -2.65 -10.79
N ALA A 136 13.49 -3.65 -9.91
CA ALA A 136 14.14 -4.91 -10.21
C ALA A 136 13.39 -5.68 -11.31
N LEU A 137 12.06 -5.78 -11.22
CA LEU A 137 11.22 -6.46 -12.22
C LEU A 137 11.25 -5.72 -13.56
N GLY A 138 11.23 -4.39 -13.56
CA GLY A 138 11.32 -3.58 -14.76
C GLY A 138 12.67 -3.74 -15.48
N LYS A 139 13.78 -3.81 -14.74
CA LYS A 139 15.13 -4.04 -15.29
C LYS A 139 15.28 -5.43 -15.87
N SER A 140 14.81 -6.46 -15.17
CA SER A 140 14.85 -7.84 -15.65
C SER A 140 14.15 -7.99 -17.01
N LYS A 141 13.01 -7.34 -17.18
CA LYS A 141 12.25 -7.35 -18.43
C LYS A 141 12.97 -6.63 -19.56
N LYS A 142 13.71 -5.55 -19.27
CA LYS A 142 14.51 -4.83 -20.26
C LYS A 142 15.72 -5.63 -20.70
N SER A 143 16.33 -6.40 -19.80
CA SER A 143 17.50 -7.23 -20.10
C SER A 143 17.15 -8.47 -20.92
N ALA A 144 15.88 -8.94 -20.86
CA ALA A 144 15.41 -10.11 -21.62
C ALA A 144 15.07 -9.78 -23.08
N LYS A 145 15.10 -8.53 -23.48
CA LYS A 145 14.92 -8.06 -24.85
C LYS A 145 16.26 -7.79 -25.51
#